data_045fbfb631ffae058af9dd210d05314e
#
_entry.id   045fbfb631ffae058af9dd210d05314e
#
_cell.length_a   1.000
_cell.length_b   1.000
_cell.length_c   1.000
_cell.angle_alpha   90.00
_cell.angle_beta   90.00
_cell.angle_gamma   90.00
#
_symmetry.space_group_name_H-M   'P 1'
#
loop_
_entity.id
_entity.type
_entity.pdbx_description
1 polymer ?
#
loop_
_entity_poly.entity_id
_entity_poly.type
_entity_poly.pdbx_seq_one_letter_code
_entity_poly.pdbx_strand_id
1 'polypeptide(L)'
;ENWPGKHLLIGIGYTSCPDICPTTVIDLATAVNGLGEQAEQVVPIFISVDPNRDTVENMELYVKYFDPKMVGLTGTQQQIKIATKNLKATYGYSLEGKPIYPPLPKQYEVFHSTYLYLYGPDRELIDVFGYGEGGLKISESLKGYLNE
;
A
#
# COMPACT_ATOMS: atom_id res chain seq x y z
N GLU A 1 2.75 5.21 15.53
CA GLU A 1 2.78 4.61 16.85
C GLU A 1 3.35 3.20 16.84
N ASN A 2 2.93 2.39 15.88
CA ASN A 2 3.60 1.12 15.62
C ASN A 2 4.88 1.40 14.85
N TRP A 3 5.85 0.53 14.99
CA TRP A 3 7.14 0.60 14.33
C TRP A 3 7.88 1.92 14.60
N PRO A 4 8.11 2.26 15.87
CA PRO A 4 8.81 3.51 16.20
C PRO A 4 10.23 3.54 15.63
N GLY A 5 10.64 4.71 15.17
CA GLY A 5 11.97 4.90 14.59
C GLY A 5 12.14 4.39 13.18
N LYS A 6 11.10 3.84 12.56
CA LYS A 6 11.19 3.27 11.21
C LYS A 6 10.46 4.10 10.17
N HIS A 7 10.96 4.06 8.96
CA HIS A 7 10.26 4.61 7.80
C HIS A 7 9.12 3.68 7.39
N LEU A 8 8.08 4.24 6.82
CA LEU A 8 6.94 3.46 6.30
C LEU A 8 6.81 3.71 4.81
N LEU A 9 6.79 2.63 4.03
CA LEU A 9 6.51 2.70 2.59
C LEU A 9 5.13 2.08 2.38
N ILE A 10 4.16 2.90 1.97
CA ILE A 10 2.75 2.52 1.97
C ILE A 10 2.17 2.53 0.56
N GLY A 11 1.52 1.43 0.18
CA GLY A 11 0.72 1.34 -1.03
C GLY A 11 -0.71 0.96 -0.71
N ILE A 12 -1.64 1.33 -1.57
CA ILE A 12 -3.04 0.94 -1.44
C ILE A 12 -3.49 0.09 -2.62
N GLY A 13 -4.48 -0.76 -2.39
CA GLY A 13 -5.00 -1.64 -3.41
C GLY A 13 -6.03 -2.61 -2.85
N TYR A 14 -6.17 -3.77 -3.49
CA TYR A 14 -7.08 -4.82 -3.03
C TYR A 14 -6.66 -6.15 -3.65
N THR A 15 -6.96 -7.26 -2.94
CA THR A 15 -6.42 -8.58 -3.34
C THR A 15 -7.07 -9.13 -4.61
N SER A 16 -8.27 -8.70 -4.94
CA SER A 16 -8.99 -9.16 -6.15
C SER A 16 -8.59 -8.40 -7.42
N CYS A 17 -7.62 -7.50 -7.33
CA CYS A 17 -7.15 -6.71 -8.47
C CYS A 17 -6.38 -7.62 -9.45
N PRO A 18 -6.79 -7.71 -10.72
CA PRO A 18 -6.13 -8.64 -11.63
C PRO A 18 -4.77 -8.18 -12.16
N ASP A 19 -4.55 -6.87 -12.28
CA ASP A 19 -3.37 -6.36 -12.99
C ASP A 19 -2.48 -5.45 -12.16
N ILE A 20 -3.03 -4.36 -11.62
CA ILE A 20 -2.22 -3.28 -11.04
C ILE A 20 -1.73 -3.60 -9.63
N CYS A 21 -2.59 -4.18 -8.79
CA CYS A 21 -2.24 -4.40 -7.39
C CYS A 21 -1.12 -5.41 -7.17
N PRO A 22 -1.06 -6.52 -7.93
CA PRO A 22 0.14 -7.38 -7.84
C PRO A 22 1.42 -6.61 -8.14
N THR A 23 1.39 -5.69 -9.11
CA THR A 23 2.55 -4.85 -9.42
C THR A 23 2.92 -3.96 -8.24
N THR A 24 1.94 -3.33 -7.60
CA THR A 24 2.17 -2.49 -6.42
C THR A 24 2.82 -3.28 -5.29
N VAL A 25 2.30 -4.46 -5.00
CA VAL A 25 2.85 -5.30 -3.92
C VAL A 25 4.25 -5.78 -4.27
N ILE A 26 4.49 -6.15 -5.53
CA ILE A 26 5.80 -6.55 -6.00
C ILE A 26 6.79 -5.39 -5.89
N ASP A 27 6.38 -4.18 -6.26
CA ASP A 27 7.23 -3.01 -6.14
C ASP A 27 7.58 -2.69 -4.69
N LEU A 28 6.61 -2.83 -3.77
CA LEU A 28 6.87 -2.68 -2.34
C LEU A 28 7.93 -3.68 -1.86
N ALA A 29 7.76 -4.94 -2.21
CA ALA A 29 8.68 -5.99 -1.80
C ALA A 29 10.07 -5.78 -2.41
N THR A 30 10.13 -5.47 -3.70
CA THR A 30 11.40 -5.27 -4.41
C THR A 30 12.14 -4.05 -3.87
N ALA A 31 11.42 -2.96 -3.60
CA ALA A 31 12.01 -1.74 -3.09
C ALA A 31 12.69 -1.97 -1.73
N VAL A 32 12.02 -2.68 -0.84
CA VAL A 32 12.57 -2.94 0.50
C VAL A 32 13.67 -3.99 0.44
N ASN A 33 13.49 -5.06 -0.30
CA ASN A 33 14.51 -6.12 -0.41
C ASN A 33 15.81 -5.62 -1.07
N GLY A 34 15.70 -4.64 -1.96
CA GLY A 34 16.87 -4.04 -2.60
C GLY A 34 17.73 -3.20 -1.65
N LEU A 35 17.25 -2.91 -0.46
CA LEU A 35 18.01 -2.14 0.52
C LEU A 35 19.06 -2.96 1.27
N GLY A 36 18.98 -4.29 1.21
CA GLY A 36 19.90 -5.15 1.94
C GLY A 36 19.76 -4.94 3.45
N GLU A 37 20.86 -4.57 4.11
CA GLU A 37 20.85 -4.36 5.56
C GLU A 37 19.95 -3.19 5.99
N GLN A 38 19.78 -2.20 5.13
CA GLN A 38 18.93 -1.06 5.44
C GLN A 38 17.43 -1.40 5.41
N ALA A 39 17.06 -2.57 4.92
CA ALA A 39 15.67 -3.02 4.88
C ALA A 39 15.03 -3.03 6.27
N GLU A 40 15.82 -3.22 7.32
CA GLU A 40 15.31 -3.18 8.70
C GLU A 40 14.77 -1.82 9.10
N GLN A 41 15.12 -0.76 8.37
CA GLN A 41 14.71 0.61 8.67
C GLN A 41 13.38 0.98 8.01
N VAL A 42 12.86 0.15 7.13
CA VAL A 42 11.65 0.45 6.36
C VAL A 42 10.64 -0.67 6.52
N VAL A 43 9.39 -0.32 6.83
CA VAL A 43 8.29 -1.28 6.92
C VAL A 43 7.43 -1.12 5.66
N PRO A 44 7.33 -2.13 4.80
CA PRO A 44 6.40 -2.07 3.66
C PRO A 44 4.98 -2.38 4.14
N ILE A 45 4.05 -1.51 3.78
CA ILE A 45 2.66 -1.62 4.21
C ILE A 45 1.74 -1.58 2.98
N PHE A 46 0.83 -2.53 2.91
CA PHE A 46 -0.19 -2.57 1.87
C PHE A 46 -1.55 -2.47 2.52
N ILE A 47 -2.30 -1.42 2.18
CA ILE A 47 -3.62 -1.14 2.75
C ILE A 47 -4.70 -1.50 1.73
N SER A 48 -5.63 -2.38 2.11
CA SER A 48 -6.76 -2.70 1.25
C SER A 48 -7.81 -1.59 1.30
N VAL A 49 -8.31 -1.21 0.14
CA VAL A 49 -9.45 -0.29 0.02
C VAL A 49 -10.74 -1.05 -0.27
N ASP A 50 -10.72 -2.37 -0.13
CA ASP A 50 -11.87 -3.24 -0.39
C ASP A 50 -12.16 -4.14 0.83
N PRO A 51 -12.57 -3.56 1.97
CA PRO A 51 -12.76 -4.34 3.19
C PRO A 51 -13.90 -5.35 3.11
N ASN A 52 -14.81 -5.20 2.15
CA ASN A 52 -15.90 -6.17 1.96
C ASN A 52 -15.38 -7.54 1.53
N ARG A 53 -14.29 -7.57 0.76
CA ARG A 53 -13.70 -8.82 0.25
C ARG A 53 -12.39 -9.18 0.94
N ASP A 54 -11.67 -8.19 1.48
CA ASP A 54 -10.37 -8.39 2.09
C ASP A 54 -10.48 -8.38 3.61
N THR A 55 -10.35 -9.56 4.21
CA THR A 55 -10.31 -9.70 5.66
C THR A 55 -8.87 -9.54 6.16
N VAL A 56 -8.72 -9.39 7.48
CA VAL A 56 -7.38 -9.30 8.10
C VAL A 56 -6.57 -10.55 7.76
N GLU A 57 -7.17 -11.73 7.86
CA GLU A 57 -6.48 -13.00 7.57
C GLU A 57 -6.09 -13.10 6.10
N ASN A 58 -6.98 -12.72 5.19
CA ASN A 58 -6.69 -12.76 3.76
C ASN A 58 -5.57 -11.79 3.40
N MET A 59 -5.57 -10.60 4.01
CA MET A 59 -4.53 -9.61 3.78
C MET A 59 -3.18 -10.10 4.25
N GLU A 60 -3.13 -10.71 5.41
CA GLU A 60 -1.88 -11.25 5.94
C GLU A 60 -1.30 -12.33 5.04
N LEU A 61 -2.13 -13.28 4.60
CA LEU A 61 -1.69 -14.33 3.69
C LEU A 61 -1.22 -13.75 2.35
N TYR A 62 -1.94 -12.78 1.83
CA TYR A 62 -1.62 -12.18 0.55
C TYR A 62 -0.25 -11.49 0.57
N VAL A 63 -0.03 -10.61 1.55
CA VAL A 63 1.23 -9.86 1.61
C VAL A 63 2.43 -10.74 1.96
N LYS A 64 2.24 -11.73 2.83
CA LYS A 64 3.32 -12.66 3.21
C LYS A 64 3.77 -13.54 2.05
N TYR A 65 2.90 -13.76 1.08
CA TYR A 65 3.28 -14.46 -0.13
C TYR A 65 4.37 -13.72 -0.90
N PHE A 66 4.33 -12.38 -0.89
CA PHE A 66 5.31 -11.55 -1.60
C PHE A 66 6.52 -11.23 -0.75
N ASP A 67 6.33 -10.97 0.54
CA ASP A 67 7.42 -10.64 1.45
C ASP A 67 6.99 -10.91 2.90
N PRO A 68 7.75 -11.74 3.65
CA PRO A 68 7.40 -12.05 5.05
C PRO A 68 7.37 -10.81 5.96
N LYS A 69 8.05 -9.74 5.59
CA LYS A 69 8.10 -8.51 6.39
C LYS A 69 6.97 -7.53 6.06
N MET A 70 6.24 -7.77 4.99
CA MET A 70 5.17 -6.86 4.57
C MET A 70 3.98 -6.95 5.50
N VAL A 71 3.40 -5.79 5.80
CA VAL A 71 2.22 -5.69 6.66
C VAL A 71 1.01 -5.38 5.81
N GLY A 72 -0.03 -6.21 5.91
CA GLY A 72 -1.30 -5.99 5.25
C GLY A 72 -2.29 -5.40 6.23
N LEU A 73 -2.92 -4.30 5.86
CA LEU A 73 -3.90 -3.62 6.71
C LEU A 73 -5.25 -3.52 6.01
N THR A 74 -6.30 -3.67 6.79
CA THR A 74 -7.67 -3.42 6.37
C THR A 74 -8.44 -2.90 7.56
N GLY A 75 -9.69 -2.54 7.37
CA GLY A 75 -10.51 -2.02 8.45
C GLY A 75 -11.94 -1.77 7.98
N THR A 76 -12.67 -0.94 8.70
CA THR A 76 -14.01 -0.54 8.28
C THR A 76 -13.91 0.45 7.12
N GLN A 77 -15.01 0.65 6.40
CA GLN A 77 -15.07 1.65 5.33
C GLN A 77 -14.66 3.03 5.85
N GLN A 78 -15.07 3.38 7.05
CA GLN A 78 -14.72 4.67 7.65
C GLN A 78 -13.24 4.77 7.95
N GLN A 79 -12.64 3.71 8.49
CA GLN A 79 -11.20 3.68 8.77
C GLN A 79 -10.37 3.83 7.50
N ILE A 80 -10.77 3.13 6.45
CA ILE A 80 -10.08 3.21 5.15
C ILE A 80 -10.21 4.63 4.56
N LYS A 81 -11.38 5.22 4.68
CA LYS A 81 -11.61 6.59 4.20
C LYS A 81 -10.69 7.59 4.90
N ILE A 82 -10.52 7.45 6.22
CA ILE A 82 -9.63 8.32 6.99
C ILE A 82 -8.18 8.10 6.57
N ALA A 83 -7.75 6.85 6.45
CA ALA A 83 -6.38 6.54 6.08
C ALA A 83 -6.02 7.07 4.69
N THR A 84 -6.89 6.87 3.71
CA THR A 84 -6.64 7.34 2.35
C THR A 84 -6.66 8.86 2.27
N LYS A 85 -7.52 9.51 3.04
CA LYS A 85 -7.55 10.97 3.12
C LYS A 85 -6.23 11.51 3.66
N ASN A 86 -5.70 10.88 4.70
CA ASN A 86 -4.43 11.28 5.29
C ASN A 86 -3.27 11.10 4.31
N LEU A 87 -3.32 10.07 3.47
CA LEU A 87 -2.34 9.83 2.42
C LEU A 87 -2.52 10.76 1.21
N LYS A 88 -3.67 11.43 1.12
CA LYS A 88 -4.11 12.16 -0.07
C LYS A 88 -4.25 11.22 -1.27
N ALA A 89 -4.60 9.98 -0.99
CA ALA A 89 -4.87 8.96 -2.00
C ALA A 89 -6.34 8.99 -2.39
N THR A 90 -6.64 8.44 -3.56
CA THR A 90 -8.02 8.34 -4.05
C THR A 90 -8.40 6.88 -4.24
N TYR A 91 -9.64 6.56 -3.96
CA TYR A 91 -10.20 5.24 -4.25
C TYR A 91 -11.71 5.36 -4.38
N GLY A 92 -12.32 4.33 -4.94
CA GLY A 92 -13.76 4.26 -5.03
C GLY A 92 -14.21 2.96 -5.66
N TYR A 93 -15.52 2.82 -5.80
CA TYR A 93 -16.15 1.63 -6.33
C TYR A 93 -17.02 2.00 -7.51
N SER A 94 -17.13 1.09 -8.47
CA SER A 94 -17.95 1.32 -9.64
C SER A 94 -18.66 0.04 -10.05
N LEU A 95 -19.75 0.19 -10.79
CA LEU A 95 -20.48 -0.90 -11.38
C LEU A 95 -20.92 -0.44 -12.78
N GLU A 96 -20.51 -1.19 -13.79
CA GLU A 96 -20.82 -0.89 -15.20
C GLU A 96 -20.42 0.55 -15.58
N GLY A 97 -19.24 0.98 -15.08
CA GLY A 97 -18.68 2.28 -15.38
C GLY A 97 -19.26 3.45 -14.60
N LYS A 98 -20.16 3.19 -13.67
CA LYS A 98 -20.78 4.24 -12.85
C LYS A 98 -20.31 4.15 -11.39
N PRO A 99 -20.01 5.29 -10.74
CA PRO A 99 -19.60 5.24 -9.34
C PRO A 99 -20.75 4.75 -8.45
N ILE A 100 -20.39 3.94 -7.46
CA ILE A 100 -21.31 3.46 -6.45
C ILE A 100 -20.70 3.65 -5.06
N TYR A 101 -21.53 3.58 -4.04
CA TYR A 101 -21.12 3.84 -2.66
C TYR A 101 -21.63 2.74 -1.74
N PRO A 102 -20.94 2.50 -0.60
CA PRO A 102 -21.44 1.51 0.34
C PRO A 102 -22.86 1.83 0.85
N PRO A 103 -23.70 0.80 1.10
CA PRO A 103 -23.38 -0.63 1.02
C PRO A 103 -23.24 -1.11 -0.41
N LEU A 104 -22.27 -2.00 -0.64
CA LEU A 104 -21.91 -2.43 -1.99
C LEU A 104 -22.64 -3.69 -2.40
N PRO A 105 -22.95 -3.86 -3.72
CA PRO A 105 -23.53 -5.10 -4.22
C PRO A 105 -22.50 -6.23 -4.15
N LYS A 106 -22.88 -7.42 -4.53
CA LYS A 106 -22.00 -8.59 -4.48
C LYS A 106 -20.84 -8.48 -5.46
N GLN A 107 -21.07 -7.88 -6.62
CA GLN A 107 -20.03 -7.66 -7.63
C GLN A 107 -19.90 -6.17 -7.89
N TYR A 108 -18.66 -5.72 -7.96
CA TYR A 108 -18.33 -4.32 -8.24
C TYR A 108 -16.85 -4.21 -8.58
N GLU A 109 -16.47 -3.11 -9.17
CA GLU A 109 -15.09 -2.80 -9.49
C GLU A 109 -14.53 -1.78 -8.51
N VAL A 110 -13.22 -1.83 -8.30
CA VAL A 110 -12.52 -0.90 -7.41
C VAL A 110 -11.53 -0.10 -8.22
N PHE A 111 -11.48 1.21 -7.99
CA PHE A 111 -10.42 2.05 -8.54
C PHE A 111 -9.71 2.76 -7.40
N HIS A 112 -8.42 3.04 -7.61
CA HIS A 112 -7.60 3.70 -6.60
C HIS A 112 -6.36 4.32 -7.25
N SER A 113 -5.75 5.28 -6.54
CA SER A 113 -4.48 5.83 -6.97
C SER A 113 -3.38 4.76 -6.82
N THR A 114 -2.33 4.88 -7.62
CA THR A 114 -1.29 3.86 -7.73
C THR A 114 0.07 4.33 -7.24
N TYR A 115 0.08 5.31 -6.34
CA TYR A 115 1.32 5.83 -5.76
C TYR A 115 1.75 5.02 -4.55
N LEU A 116 3.07 5.00 -4.32
CA LEU A 116 3.63 4.54 -3.06
C LEU A 116 4.07 5.76 -2.26
N TYR A 117 3.78 5.76 -0.97
CA TYR A 117 3.99 6.91 -0.09
C TYR A 117 5.06 6.58 0.95
N LEU A 118 6.11 7.39 1.02
CA LEU A 118 7.18 7.21 1.99
C LEU A 118 7.02 8.17 3.14
N TYR A 119 6.87 7.64 4.36
CA TYR A 119 6.81 8.41 5.60
C TYR A 119 8.06 8.16 6.42
N GLY A 120 8.57 9.22 7.06
CA GLY A 120 9.71 9.13 7.95
C GLY A 120 9.34 8.65 9.35
N PRO A 121 10.34 8.47 10.23
CA PRO A 121 10.09 8.03 11.60
C PRO A 121 9.19 8.97 12.40
N ASP A 122 9.15 10.24 12.02
CA ASP A 122 8.27 11.25 12.63
C ASP A 122 6.89 11.30 11.98
N ARG A 123 6.63 10.39 11.02
CA ARG A 123 5.37 10.28 10.28
C ARG A 123 5.07 11.48 9.38
N GLU A 124 6.12 12.17 8.93
CA GLU A 124 6.00 13.17 7.90
C GLU A 124 6.20 12.53 6.52
N LEU A 125 5.43 12.98 5.54
CA LEU A 125 5.56 12.50 4.18
C LEU A 125 6.86 12.99 3.57
N ILE A 126 7.72 12.06 3.14
CA ILE A 126 9.01 12.38 2.56
C ILE A 126 8.94 12.40 1.04
N ASP A 127 8.30 11.41 0.42
CA ASP A 127 8.27 11.29 -1.03
C ASP A 127 7.08 10.44 -1.48
N VAL A 128 6.73 10.57 -2.75
CA VAL A 128 5.68 9.79 -3.41
C VAL A 128 6.26 9.23 -4.70
N PHE A 129 6.10 7.91 -4.89
CA PHE A 129 6.60 7.23 -6.08
C PHE A 129 5.44 6.83 -6.99
N GLY A 130 5.57 7.12 -8.28
CA GLY A 130 4.52 6.85 -9.24
C GLY A 130 4.48 5.40 -9.71
N TYR A 131 3.35 5.00 -10.24
CA TYR A 131 3.19 3.69 -10.86
C TYR A 131 4.15 3.58 -12.05
N GLY A 132 4.86 2.46 -12.14
CA GLY A 132 5.78 2.23 -13.24
C GLY A 132 7.22 2.64 -12.98
N GLU A 133 7.52 3.29 -11.84
CA GLU A 133 8.92 3.58 -11.51
C GLU A 133 9.73 2.30 -11.27
N GLY A 134 9.07 1.27 -10.74
CA GLY A 134 9.71 -0.02 -10.47
C GLY A 134 10.41 -0.06 -9.12
N GLY A 135 10.41 -1.25 -8.53
CA GLY A 135 10.94 -1.43 -7.17
C GLY A 135 12.41 -1.10 -7.02
N LEU A 136 13.23 -1.42 -8.03
CA LEU A 136 14.68 -1.14 -7.95
C LEU A 136 14.97 0.35 -7.95
N LYS A 137 14.26 1.13 -8.75
CA LYS A 137 14.43 2.58 -8.79
C LYS A 137 13.98 3.21 -7.48
N ILE A 138 12.88 2.73 -6.93
CA ILE A 138 12.38 3.17 -5.64
C ILE A 138 13.41 2.85 -4.56
N SER A 139 14.00 1.65 -4.60
CA SER A 139 15.02 1.25 -3.65
C SER A 139 16.22 2.19 -3.66
N GLU A 140 16.67 2.62 -4.82
CA GLU A 140 17.77 3.58 -4.92
C GLU A 140 17.41 4.92 -4.27
N SER A 141 16.20 5.40 -4.50
CA SER A 141 15.72 6.64 -3.85
C SER A 141 15.65 6.48 -2.34
N LEU A 142 15.20 5.33 -1.84
CA LEU A 142 15.15 5.05 -0.41
C LEU A 142 16.54 5.08 0.21
N LYS A 143 17.54 4.53 -0.45
CA LYS A 143 18.92 4.55 0.05
C LYS A 143 19.42 5.97 0.29
N GLY A 144 19.05 6.89 -0.58
CA GLY A 144 19.39 8.29 -0.40
C GLY A 144 18.80 8.88 0.87
N TYR A 145 17.53 8.59 1.14
CA TYR A 145 16.86 9.09 2.34
C TYR A 145 17.37 8.43 3.62
N LEU A 146 17.67 7.14 3.56
CA LEU A 146 18.12 6.40 4.75
C LEU A 146 19.54 6.74 5.16
N ASN A 147 20.36 7.25 4.25
CA ASN A 147 21.75 7.61 4.51
C ASN A 147 21.91 9.04 4.99
N GLU A 148 20.84 9.79 5.09
CA GLU A 148 20.88 11.17 5.60
C GLU A 148 20.94 11.28 7.12
#